data_4e15c1e402d86b2d5d56dd497b3ef870
#
_entry.id   4e15c1e402d86b2d5d56dd497b3ef870
#
_cell.length_a   1.000
_cell.length_b   1.000
_cell.length_c   1.000
_cell.angle_alpha   90.00
_cell.angle_beta   90.00
_cell.angle_gamma   90.00
#
_symmetry.space_group_name_H-M   'P 1'
#
loop_
_entity.id
_entity.type
_entity.pdbx_description
1 polymer ?
#
loop_
_entity_poly.entity_id
_entity_poly.type
_entity_poly.pdbx_seq_one_letter_code
_entity_poly.pdbx_strand_id
1 'polypeptide(L)'
;MRALKRQETRFETAPLRSFYQGKRVLVTGAAGSVGSALCLQLAELGCAQLAMLDQFDHGLLEILEQVHRANPRLDALDALCDVRDRERLQAWMNQIAPDVVIHAAALKHVHLGERHPVECVLTNLVGVRNT
;
A
#
# COMPACT_ATOMS: atom_id res chain seq x y z
N MET A 1 -33.64 -9.84 -11.82
CA MET A 1 -32.20 -9.78 -12.17
C MET A 1 -31.46 -10.82 -11.33
N ARG A 2 -30.87 -11.83 -11.94
CA ARG A 2 -30.13 -12.88 -11.25
C ARG A 2 -28.74 -12.31 -10.93
N ALA A 3 -28.46 -12.03 -9.65
CA ALA A 3 -27.14 -11.59 -9.24
C ALA A 3 -26.11 -12.66 -9.62
N LEU A 4 -25.10 -12.28 -10.39
CA LEU A 4 -23.96 -13.13 -10.69
C LEU A 4 -23.25 -13.43 -9.36
N LYS A 5 -23.43 -14.64 -8.83
CA LYS A 5 -22.61 -15.14 -7.74
C LYS A 5 -21.18 -15.31 -8.27
N ARG A 6 -20.33 -14.32 -8.05
CA ARG A 6 -18.88 -14.50 -8.23
C ARG A 6 -18.42 -15.52 -7.20
N GLN A 7 -17.80 -16.60 -7.66
CA GLN A 7 -17.07 -17.49 -6.75
C GLN A 7 -15.89 -16.72 -6.20
N GLU A 8 -15.73 -16.72 -4.88
CA GLU A 8 -14.53 -16.21 -4.26
C GLU A 8 -13.34 -17.05 -4.75
N THR A 9 -12.39 -16.41 -5.41
CA THR A 9 -11.17 -17.06 -5.81
C THR A 9 -10.32 -17.25 -4.55
N ARG A 10 -10.23 -18.48 -4.05
CA ARG A 10 -9.32 -18.83 -2.96
C ARG A 10 -7.93 -18.96 -3.54
N PHE A 11 -7.06 -18.02 -3.21
CA PHE A 11 -5.65 -18.11 -3.53
C PHE A 11 -4.97 -19.10 -2.56
N GLU A 12 -4.07 -19.92 -3.10
CA GLU A 12 -3.17 -20.71 -2.25
C GLU A 12 -2.23 -19.73 -1.51
N THR A 13 -2.33 -19.69 -0.20
CA THR A 13 -1.55 -18.77 0.64
C THR A 13 -0.11 -19.24 0.84
N ALA A 14 0.18 -20.53 0.67
CA ALA A 14 1.49 -21.09 0.90
C ALA A 14 2.60 -20.50 -0.01
N PRO A 15 2.42 -20.35 -1.34
CA PRO A 15 3.40 -19.69 -2.19
C PRO A 15 3.60 -18.22 -1.83
N LEU A 16 2.52 -17.51 -1.49
CA LEU A 16 2.60 -16.10 -1.08
C LEU A 16 3.36 -15.97 0.24
N ARG A 17 3.07 -16.81 1.21
CA ARG A 17 3.79 -16.83 2.50
C ARG A 17 5.27 -17.11 2.29
N SER A 18 5.62 -18.09 1.46
CA SER A 18 7.02 -18.40 1.12
C SER A 18 7.73 -17.22 0.46
N PHE A 19 7.03 -16.47 -0.39
CA PHE A 19 7.62 -15.30 -1.07
C PHE A 19 7.84 -14.12 -0.11
N TYR A 20 6.87 -13.79 0.76
CA TYR A 20 6.95 -12.61 1.62
C TYR A 20 7.67 -12.85 2.96
N GLN A 21 7.84 -14.10 3.37
CA GLN A 21 8.48 -14.44 4.64
C GLN A 21 9.86 -13.80 4.77
N GLY A 22 10.06 -13.06 5.85
CA GLY A 22 11.32 -12.39 6.17
C GLY A 22 11.64 -11.15 5.32
N LYS A 23 10.77 -10.74 4.39
CA LYS A 23 10.98 -9.55 3.54
C LYS A 23 10.47 -8.28 4.20
N ARG A 24 11.11 -7.17 3.85
CA ARG A 24 10.62 -5.81 4.12
C ARG A 24 9.75 -5.37 2.96
N VAL A 25 8.51 -5.05 3.22
CA VAL A 25 7.52 -4.69 2.20
C VAL A 25 7.07 -3.26 2.40
N LEU A 26 7.09 -2.46 1.33
CA LEU A 26 6.52 -1.12 1.31
C LEU A 26 5.25 -1.13 0.46
N VAL A 27 4.17 -0.58 1.00
CA VAL A 27 2.91 -0.35 0.28
C VAL A 27 2.67 1.15 0.19
N THR A 28 2.62 1.71 -1.02
CA THR A 28 2.20 3.10 -1.24
C THR A 28 0.69 3.15 -1.47
N GLY A 29 0.04 4.26 -1.09
CA GLY A 29 -1.42 4.34 -1.12
C GLY A 29 -2.07 3.42 -0.08
N ALA A 30 -1.38 3.20 1.03
CA ALA A 30 -1.76 2.24 2.08
C ALA A 30 -3.10 2.56 2.75
N ALA A 31 -3.50 3.84 2.81
CA ALA A 31 -4.79 4.28 3.34
C ALA A 31 -5.95 4.12 2.34
N GLY A 32 -5.66 3.80 1.08
CA GLY A 32 -6.68 3.55 0.06
C GLY A 32 -7.35 2.17 0.21
N SER A 33 -8.48 1.96 -0.49
CA SER A 33 -9.24 0.70 -0.40
C SER A 33 -8.44 -0.55 -0.79
N VAL A 34 -7.58 -0.43 -1.82
CA VAL A 34 -6.73 -1.55 -2.27
C VAL A 34 -5.52 -1.68 -1.35
N GLY A 35 -4.83 -0.56 -1.06
CA GLY A 35 -3.65 -0.55 -0.21
C GLY A 35 -3.91 -1.11 1.19
N SER A 36 -5.01 -0.69 1.83
CA SER A 36 -5.37 -1.18 3.16
C SER A 36 -5.68 -2.68 3.19
N ALA A 37 -6.41 -3.18 2.18
CA ALA A 37 -6.68 -4.61 2.05
C ALA A 37 -5.39 -5.41 1.85
N LEU A 38 -4.44 -4.91 1.05
CA LEU A 38 -3.13 -5.52 0.87
C LEU A 38 -2.31 -5.52 2.16
N CYS A 39 -2.29 -4.41 2.90
CA CYS A 39 -1.57 -4.33 4.18
C CYS A 39 -2.05 -5.38 5.19
N LEU A 40 -3.37 -5.59 5.30
CA LEU A 40 -3.93 -6.61 6.19
C LEU A 40 -3.54 -8.03 5.75
N GLN A 41 -3.57 -8.32 4.46
CA GLN A 41 -3.14 -9.63 3.95
C GLN A 41 -1.63 -9.85 4.20
N LEU A 42 -0.79 -8.84 3.94
CA LEU A 42 0.65 -8.91 4.16
C LEU A 42 1.00 -9.12 5.64
N ALA A 43 0.22 -8.55 6.56
CA ALA A 43 0.40 -8.74 8.00
C ALA A 43 0.31 -10.22 8.42
N GLU A 44 -0.43 -11.05 7.67
CA GLU A 44 -0.61 -12.48 7.93
C GLU A 44 0.42 -13.35 7.19
N LEU A 45 1.15 -12.80 6.21
CA LEU A 45 2.07 -13.56 5.36
C LEU A 45 3.48 -13.73 5.93
N GLY A 46 3.79 -13.09 7.07
CA GLY A 46 5.06 -13.28 7.78
C GLY A 46 6.22 -12.46 7.21
N CYS A 47 5.94 -11.29 6.62
CA CYS A 47 6.99 -10.33 6.27
C CYS A 47 7.72 -9.86 7.54
N ALA A 48 8.99 -9.49 7.42
CA ALA A 48 9.80 -9.01 8.53
C ALA A 48 9.39 -7.59 8.95
N GLN A 49 9.06 -6.75 7.96
CA GLN A 49 8.60 -5.38 8.16
C GLN A 49 7.54 -5.04 7.13
N LEU A 50 6.51 -4.31 7.54
CA LEU A 50 5.49 -3.73 6.67
C LEU A 50 5.49 -2.21 6.83
N ALA A 51 5.98 -1.49 5.83
CA ALA A 51 5.90 -0.05 5.77
C ALA A 51 4.68 0.38 4.95
N MET A 52 3.86 1.22 5.55
CA MET A 52 2.62 1.74 4.97
C MET A 52 2.80 3.22 4.67
N LEU A 53 2.79 3.59 3.39
CA LEU A 53 3.03 4.97 2.96
C LEU A 53 1.76 5.56 2.34
N ASP A 54 1.35 6.70 2.85
CA ASP A 54 0.25 7.50 2.31
C ASP A 54 0.42 8.98 2.66
N GLN A 55 -0.27 9.86 1.95
CA GLN A 55 -0.36 11.28 2.29
C GLN A 55 -1.55 11.59 3.22
N PHE A 56 -2.49 10.65 3.39
CA PHE A 56 -3.69 10.80 4.20
C PHE A 56 -3.44 10.26 5.61
N ASP A 57 -3.14 11.17 6.54
CA ASP A 57 -2.71 10.88 7.90
C ASP A 57 -3.72 10.03 8.70
N HIS A 58 -5.00 10.41 8.69
CA HIS A 58 -6.04 9.68 9.42
C HIS A 58 -6.19 8.23 8.94
N GLY A 59 -6.25 8.03 7.62
CA GLY A 59 -6.34 6.68 7.05
C GLY A 59 -5.08 5.85 7.31
N LEU A 60 -3.91 6.51 7.38
CA LEU A 60 -2.65 5.83 7.70
C LEU A 60 -2.64 5.33 9.15
N LEU A 61 -3.15 6.12 10.10
CA LEU A 61 -3.31 5.69 11.49
C LEU A 61 -4.31 4.55 11.62
N GLU A 62 -5.45 4.62 10.94
CA GLU A 62 -6.46 3.56 10.95
C GLU A 62 -5.90 2.21 10.47
N ILE A 63 -5.16 2.21 9.37
CA ILE A 63 -4.58 0.96 8.84
C ILE A 63 -3.46 0.43 9.74
N LEU A 64 -2.64 1.31 10.33
CA LEU A 64 -1.61 0.91 11.29
C LEU A 64 -2.24 0.18 12.49
N GLU A 65 -3.30 0.72 13.07
CA GLU A 65 -4.03 0.07 14.17
C GLU A 65 -4.63 -1.29 13.78
N GLN A 66 -5.19 -1.39 12.56
CA GLN A 66 -5.76 -2.63 12.07
C GLN A 66 -4.67 -3.70 11.86
N VAL A 67 -3.52 -3.33 11.31
CA VAL A 67 -2.35 -4.21 11.14
C VAL A 67 -1.82 -4.68 12.48
N HIS A 68 -1.68 -3.80 13.47
CA HIS A 68 -1.25 -4.17 14.81
C HIS A 68 -2.26 -5.10 15.52
N ARG A 69 -3.57 -4.94 15.29
CA ARG A 69 -4.57 -5.88 15.82
C ARG A 69 -4.47 -7.26 15.15
N ALA A 70 -4.23 -7.29 13.83
CA ALA A 70 -4.08 -8.54 13.08
C ALA A 70 -2.79 -9.29 13.43
N ASN A 71 -1.68 -8.56 13.58
CA ASN A 71 -0.39 -9.13 13.96
C ASN A 71 0.40 -8.19 14.88
N PRO A 72 0.23 -8.30 16.22
CA PRO A 72 0.92 -7.44 17.19
C PRO A 72 2.44 -7.57 17.21
N ARG A 73 3.00 -8.60 16.57
CA ARG A 73 4.46 -8.85 16.53
C ARG A 73 5.12 -8.33 15.25
N LEU A 74 4.33 -7.90 14.28
CA LEU A 74 4.86 -7.37 13.03
C LEU A 74 5.51 -6.01 13.29
N ASP A 75 6.70 -5.82 12.75
CA ASP A 75 7.31 -4.49 12.66
C ASP A 75 6.58 -3.68 11.58
N ALA A 76 5.56 -2.95 12.04
CA ALA A 76 4.70 -2.13 11.19
C ALA A 76 5.08 -0.66 11.33
N LEU A 77 5.35 0.00 10.20
CA LEU A 77 5.82 1.39 10.13
C LEU A 77 4.85 2.23 9.29
N ASP A 78 4.43 3.35 9.83
CA ASP A 78 3.72 4.39 9.10
C ASP A 78 4.69 5.40 8.48
N ALA A 79 4.50 5.71 7.20
CA ALA A 79 5.30 6.65 6.45
C ALA A 79 4.41 7.73 5.84
N LEU A 80 4.26 8.87 6.52
CA LEU A 80 3.48 9.98 6.01
C LEU A 80 4.25 10.70 4.90
N CYS A 81 3.85 10.45 3.65
CA CYS A 81 4.52 10.98 2.46
C CYS A 81 3.59 11.00 1.24
N ASP A 82 3.72 12.06 0.44
CA ASP A 82 3.15 12.13 -0.90
C ASP A 82 4.15 11.48 -1.89
N VAL A 83 3.70 10.52 -2.70
CA VAL A 83 4.55 9.86 -3.72
C VAL A 83 5.09 10.82 -4.78
N ARG A 84 4.51 12.02 -4.91
CA ARG A 84 4.98 13.08 -5.79
C ARG A 84 6.24 13.78 -5.27
N ASP A 85 6.44 13.75 -3.94
CA ASP A 85 7.62 14.32 -3.27
C ASP A 85 8.79 13.32 -3.35
N ARG A 86 9.60 13.50 -4.40
CA ARG A 86 10.72 12.59 -4.69
C ARG A 86 11.75 12.53 -3.57
N GLU A 87 12.07 13.65 -2.96
CA GLU A 87 13.14 13.71 -1.94
C GLU A 87 12.70 12.98 -0.67
N ARG A 88 11.49 13.24 -0.21
CA ARG A 88 10.93 12.56 0.98
C ARG A 88 10.71 11.08 0.73
N LEU A 89 10.20 10.72 -0.45
CA LEU A 89 10.02 9.32 -0.82
C LEU A 89 11.36 8.58 -0.86
N GLN A 90 12.40 9.20 -1.45
CA GLN A 90 13.75 8.62 -1.47
C GLN A 90 14.33 8.46 -0.05
N ALA A 91 14.08 9.41 0.86
CA ALA A 91 14.49 9.28 2.25
C ALA A 91 13.81 8.07 2.92
N TRP A 92 12.51 7.88 2.71
CA TRP A 92 11.80 6.70 3.19
C TRP A 92 12.31 5.40 2.58
N MET A 93 12.53 5.37 1.26
CA MET A 93 13.13 4.21 0.57
C MET A 93 14.48 3.82 1.15
N ASN A 94 15.34 4.81 1.44
CA ASN A 94 16.65 4.55 2.05
C ASN A 94 16.53 4.03 3.50
N GLN A 95 15.59 4.57 4.27
CA GLN A 95 15.36 4.17 5.66
C GLN A 95 14.78 2.76 5.76
N ILE A 96 13.77 2.45 4.96
CA ILE A 96 13.08 1.16 4.95
C ILE A 96 13.92 0.10 4.24
N ALA A 97 14.60 0.50 3.15
CA ALA A 97 15.31 -0.37 2.23
C ALA A 97 14.46 -1.61 1.85
N PRO A 98 13.29 -1.43 1.24
CA PRO A 98 12.33 -2.50 1.02
C PRO A 98 12.86 -3.54 0.03
N ASP A 99 12.55 -4.81 0.28
CA ASP A 99 12.82 -5.90 -0.65
C ASP A 99 11.72 -6.01 -1.72
N VAL A 100 10.52 -5.51 -1.38
CA VAL A 100 9.34 -5.49 -2.26
C VAL A 100 8.60 -4.17 -2.09
N VAL A 101 8.24 -3.54 -3.21
CA VAL A 101 7.38 -2.36 -3.24
C VAL A 101 6.08 -2.69 -3.97
N ILE A 102 4.96 -2.40 -3.33
CA ILE A 102 3.63 -2.51 -3.93
C ILE A 102 3.06 -1.10 -4.07
N HIS A 103 2.98 -0.62 -5.31
CA HIS A 103 2.50 0.72 -5.59
C HIS A 103 0.98 0.70 -5.83
N ALA A 104 0.21 1.17 -4.84
CA ALA A 104 -1.25 1.29 -4.92
C ALA A 104 -1.74 2.75 -4.86
N ALA A 105 -0.83 3.72 -4.76
CA ALA A 105 -1.16 5.14 -4.78
C ALA A 105 -1.59 5.57 -6.18
N ALA A 106 -2.84 6.05 -6.32
CA ALA A 106 -3.36 6.55 -7.58
C ALA A 106 -4.56 7.47 -7.38
N LEU A 107 -4.73 8.45 -8.25
CA LEU A 107 -6.00 9.17 -8.45
C LEU A 107 -6.82 8.40 -9.49
N LYS A 108 -7.96 7.83 -9.07
CA LYS A 108 -8.77 6.90 -9.88
C LYS A 108 -10.15 7.43 -10.25
N HIS A 109 -10.60 8.54 -9.66
CA HIS A 109 -11.93 9.10 -9.92
C HIS A 109 -11.93 9.92 -11.22
N VAL A 110 -12.61 9.40 -12.26
CA VAL A 110 -12.66 9.99 -13.60
C VAL A 110 -13.05 11.46 -13.57
N HIS A 111 -14.12 11.82 -12.86
CA HIS A 111 -14.59 13.21 -12.76
C HIS A 111 -13.56 14.17 -12.15
N LEU A 112 -12.76 13.69 -11.19
CA LEU A 112 -11.67 14.48 -10.63
C LEU A 112 -10.52 14.60 -11.63
N GLY A 113 -10.23 13.53 -12.36
CA GLY A 113 -9.21 13.52 -13.39
C GLY A 113 -9.51 14.48 -14.54
N GLU A 114 -10.75 14.56 -14.97
CA GLU A 114 -11.18 15.51 -16.00
C GLU A 114 -11.06 16.97 -15.55
N ARG A 115 -11.34 17.25 -14.26
CA ARG A 115 -11.24 18.61 -13.71
C ARG A 115 -9.82 19.00 -13.30
N HIS A 116 -9.01 18.02 -12.92
CA HIS A 116 -7.67 18.18 -12.36
C HIS A 116 -6.64 17.27 -13.05
N PRO A 117 -6.46 17.38 -14.38
CA PRO A 117 -5.60 16.46 -15.13
C PRO A 117 -4.14 16.51 -14.69
N VAL A 118 -3.65 17.67 -14.27
CA VAL A 118 -2.29 17.84 -13.76
C VAL A 118 -2.06 16.98 -12.50
N GLU A 119 -3.01 16.98 -11.57
CA GLU A 119 -2.93 16.17 -10.35
C GLU A 119 -2.89 14.67 -10.67
N CYS A 120 -3.66 14.25 -11.68
CA CYS A 120 -3.62 12.84 -12.14
C CYS A 120 -2.27 12.48 -12.74
N VAL A 121 -1.68 13.34 -13.57
CA VAL A 121 -0.35 13.11 -14.15
C VAL A 121 0.71 13.08 -13.05
N LEU A 122 0.68 14.01 -12.10
CA LEU A 122 1.63 14.07 -11.00
C LEU A 122 1.55 12.82 -10.11
N THR A 123 0.35 12.36 -9.79
CA THR A 123 0.19 11.19 -8.93
C THR A 123 0.42 9.89 -9.69
N ASN A 124 -0.24 9.70 -10.85
CA ASN A 124 -0.27 8.41 -11.54
C ASN A 124 0.94 8.17 -12.45
N LEU A 125 1.68 9.19 -12.85
CA LEU A 125 2.86 9.06 -13.69
C LEU A 125 4.14 9.42 -12.91
N VAL A 126 4.20 10.64 -12.34
CA VAL A 126 5.40 11.08 -11.62
C VAL A 126 5.55 10.30 -10.31
N GLY A 127 4.46 10.04 -9.58
CA GLY A 127 4.45 9.21 -8.38
C GLY A 127 4.99 7.80 -8.65
N VAL A 128 4.52 7.14 -9.72
CA VAL A 128 5.05 5.82 -10.14
C VAL A 128 6.55 5.88 -10.46
N ARG A 129 6.98 6.90 -11.19
CA ARG A 129 8.42 7.05 -11.53
C ARG A 129 9.29 7.28 -10.31
N ASN A 130 8.76 7.89 -9.26
CA ASN A 130 9.50 8.16 -8.03
C ASN A 130 9.58 6.91 -7.12
N THR A 131 8.59 6.02 -7.22
CA THR A 131 8.51 4.74 -6.50
C THR A 131 9.35 3.66 -7.16
#